data_4580a32330ddc8be2265a8e8bf352e0a
#
_entry.id   4580a32330ddc8be2265a8e8bf352e0a
#
_cell.length_a   1.000
_cell.length_b   1.000
_cell.length_c   1.000
_cell.angle_alpha   90.00
_cell.angle_beta   90.00
_cell.angle_gamma   90.00
#
_symmetry.space_group_name_H-M   'P 1'
#
loop_
_entity.id
_entity.type
_entity.pdbx_description
1 polymer ?
#
loop_
_entity_poly.entity_id
_entity_poly.type
_entity_poly.pdbx_seq_one_letter_code
_entity_poly.pdbx_strand_id
1 'polypeptide(L)'
;YFVKNPTFALDKFNFVINMDMIGRMEQGMPLTIEGLGSSLVWEPSIKGLAWQTFPLTLKSREDGPSDHAPFYAVGIPALHFWTGKHDDYHKPSDDVEKINFEAESKIISFIEMFVMSMDEKGKVGIHKRENK
;
A
#
# COMPACT_ATOMS: atom_id res chain seq x y z
N TYR A 1 -7.97 -13.46 -8.92
CA TYR A 1 -8.71 -14.69 -8.59
C TYR A 1 -9.53 -14.55 -7.31
N PHE A 2 -8.91 -14.15 -6.18
CA PHE A 2 -9.52 -14.12 -4.84
C PHE A 2 -10.83 -13.33 -4.80
N VAL A 3 -10.86 -12.12 -5.35
CA VAL A 3 -12.04 -11.24 -5.31
C VAL A 3 -13.25 -11.84 -6.04
N LYS A 4 -13.02 -12.70 -7.06
CA LYS A 4 -14.08 -13.43 -7.76
C LYS A 4 -14.49 -14.73 -7.08
N ASN A 5 -13.61 -15.30 -6.25
CA ASN A 5 -13.80 -16.57 -5.56
C ASN A 5 -13.32 -16.43 -4.10
N PRO A 6 -13.96 -15.56 -3.31
CA PRO A 6 -13.51 -15.29 -1.96
C PRO A 6 -13.77 -16.49 -1.03
N THR A 7 -12.81 -16.78 -0.15
CA THR A 7 -12.93 -17.83 0.85
C THR A 7 -13.78 -17.42 2.06
N PHE A 8 -14.07 -16.11 2.18
CA PHE A 8 -14.99 -15.53 3.17
C PHE A 8 -15.61 -14.25 2.60
N ALA A 9 -16.70 -13.77 3.19
CA ALA A 9 -17.49 -12.67 2.67
C ALA A 9 -16.66 -11.37 2.54
N LEU A 10 -16.73 -10.70 1.38
CA LEU A 10 -15.95 -9.50 1.08
C LEU A 10 -16.32 -8.31 1.98
N ASP A 11 -17.53 -8.27 2.55
CA ASP A 11 -17.97 -7.25 3.51
C ASP A 11 -17.24 -7.30 4.86
N LYS A 12 -16.55 -8.42 5.14
CA LYS A 12 -15.69 -8.57 6.32
C LYS A 12 -14.36 -7.85 6.22
N PHE A 13 -13.93 -7.48 5.01
CA PHE A 13 -12.73 -6.65 4.86
C PHE A 13 -13.02 -5.22 5.32
N ASN A 14 -12.13 -4.68 6.14
CA ASN A 14 -12.15 -3.26 6.46
C ASN A 14 -11.43 -2.48 5.35
N PHE A 15 -10.24 -2.92 5.01
CA PHE A 15 -9.41 -2.39 3.93
C PHE A 15 -8.36 -3.42 3.51
N VAL A 16 -7.61 -3.11 2.46
CA VAL A 16 -6.50 -3.93 1.98
C VAL A 16 -5.23 -3.10 1.89
N ILE A 17 -4.13 -3.71 2.30
CA ILE A 17 -2.78 -3.23 2.06
C ILE A 17 -2.07 -4.20 1.13
N ASN A 18 -1.61 -3.71 0.01
CA ASN A 18 -0.75 -4.41 -0.92
C ASN A 18 0.68 -3.89 -0.78
N MET A 19 1.60 -4.78 -0.52
CA MET A 19 3.04 -4.51 -0.49
C MET A 19 3.69 -5.20 -1.67
N ASP A 20 4.28 -4.42 -2.56
CA ASP A 20 4.92 -4.92 -3.76
C ASP A 20 6.26 -4.21 -3.97
N MET A 21 7.32 -4.98 -4.23
CA MET A 21 8.67 -4.44 -4.49
C MET A 21 9.19 -3.52 -3.37
N ILE A 22 8.94 -3.85 -2.10
CA ILE A 22 9.38 -3.00 -0.97
C ILE A 22 10.83 -3.29 -0.50
N GLY A 23 11.48 -4.32 -1.03
CA GLY A 23 12.79 -4.77 -0.61
C GLY A 23 13.98 -4.05 -1.26
N ARG A 24 13.76 -3.11 -2.19
CA ARG A 24 14.85 -2.48 -2.97
C ARG A 24 14.97 -0.98 -2.75
N MET A 25 14.53 -0.49 -1.58
CA MET A 25 14.63 0.92 -1.23
C MET A 25 16.09 1.33 -0.97
N GLU A 26 16.58 2.31 -1.70
CA GLU A 26 17.88 2.94 -1.46
C GLU A 26 17.75 4.14 -0.51
N GLN A 27 18.89 4.57 0.07
CA GLN A 27 18.91 5.70 0.98
C GLN A 27 18.43 6.99 0.27
N GLY A 28 17.46 7.65 0.88
CA GLY A 28 16.89 8.90 0.36
C GLY A 28 15.80 8.71 -0.71
N MET A 29 15.55 7.48 -1.16
CA MET A 29 14.41 7.19 -2.02
C MET A 29 13.08 7.26 -1.28
N PRO A 30 11.99 7.74 -1.91
CA PRO A 30 10.69 7.77 -1.29
C PRO A 30 10.01 6.40 -1.32
N LEU A 31 9.29 6.07 -0.23
CA LEU A 31 8.24 5.06 -0.28
C LEU A 31 7.03 5.67 -1.00
N THR A 32 6.59 5.05 -2.08
CA THR A 32 5.39 5.46 -2.79
C THR A 32 4.19 4.72 -2.22
N ILE A 33 3.13 5.48 -1.92
CA ILE A 33 1.83 4.97 -1.47
C ILE A 33 0.78 5.43 -2.48
N GLU A 34 0.18 4.48 -3.18
CA GLU A 34 -0.90 4.71 -4.15
C GLU A 34 -2.24 4.22 -3.58
N GLY A 35 -3.36 4.66 -4.16
CA GLY A 35 -4.69 4.29 -3.71
C GLY A 35 -5.29 5.24 -2.68
N LEU A 36 -4.68 6.43 -2.44
CA LEU A 36 -5.19 7.38 -1.45
C LEU A 36 -6.60 7.86 -1.77
N GLY A 37 -6.99 7.88 -3.04
CA GLY A 37 -8.33 8.26 -3.47
C GLY A 37 -9.41 7.23 -3.07
N SER A 38 -9.04 6.02 -2.65
CA SER A 38 -9.99 4.99 -2.24
C SER A 38 -10.66 5.28 -0.89
N SER A 39 -10.12 6.18 -0.07
CA SER A 39 -10.77 6.66 1.15
C SER A 39 -10.21 8.00 1.61
N LEU A 40 -11.08 8.87 2.11
CA LEU A 40 -10.70 10.21 2.60
C LEU A 40 -9.88 10.18 3.90
N VAL A 41 -9.86 9.06 4.61
CA VAL A 41 -9.10 8.93 5.86
C VAL A 41 -7.63 8.62 5.67
N TRP A 42 -7.21 8.19 4.47
CA TRP A 42 -5.84 7.73 4.24
C TRP A 42 -4.79 8.81 4.44
N GLU A 43 -4.92 9.90 3.71
CA GLU A 43 -3.91 10.96 3.71
C GLU A 43 -3.70 11.58 5.09
N PRO A 44 -4.76 11.99 5.84
CA PRO A 44 -4.58 12.51 7.20
C PRO A 44 -4.01 11.45 8.17
N SER A 45 -4.37 10.17 8.02
CA SER A 45 -3.83 9.11 8.87
C SER A 45 -2.35 8.87 8.64
N ILE A 46 -1.92 8.81 7.37
CA ILE A 46 -0.51 8.65 6.99
C ILE A 46 0.32 9.85 7.47
N LYS A 47 -0.17 11.08 7.24
CA LYS A 47 0.51 12.31 7.67
C LYS A 47 0.56 12.48 9.19
N GLY A 48 -0.38 11.89 9.90
CA GLY A 48 -0.42 11.88 11.37
C GLY A 48 0.60 10.94 12.03
N LEU A 49 1.19 10.01 11.27
CA LEU A 49 2.25 9.16 11.78
C LEU A 49 3.57 9.94 11.82
N ALA A 50 3.96 10.38 13.02
CA ALA A 50 5.14 11.23 13.25
C ALA A 50 6.49 10.52 13.03
N TRP A 51 6.47 9.22 12.68
CA TRP A 51 7.65 8.37 12.63
C TRP A 51 7.94 7.93 11.20
N GLN A 52 8.50 8.81 10.39
CA GLN A 52 9.00 8.40 9.08
C GLN A 52 10.50 8.72 8.98
N THR A 53 11.28 7.69 8.72
CA THR A 53 12.73 7.80 8.50
C THR A 53 13.09 7.90 7.00
N PHE A 54 12.07 7.98 6.14
CA PHE A 54 12.21 8.07 4.69
C PHE A 54 11.14 9.00 4.09
N PRO A 55 11.41 9.61 2.93
CA PRO A 55 10.42 10.42 2.22
C PRO A 55 9.20 9.59 1.78
N LEU A 56 8.04 10.23 1.68
CA LEU A 56 6.83 9.63 1.13
C LEU A 56 6.41 10.31 -0.17
N THR A 57 6.00 9.51 -1.14
CA THR A 57 5.28 9.97 -2.34
C THR A 57 3.85 9.45 -2.27
N LEU A 58 2.88 10.35 -2.12
CA LEU A 58 1.47 10.02 -1.97
C LEU A 58 0.73 10.24 -3.28
N LYS A 59 0.00 9.22 -3.77
CA LYS A 59 -0.75 9.26 -5.03
C LYS A 59 -2.19 8.80 -4.83
N SER A 60 -3.11 9.55 -5.42
CA SER A 60 -4.56 9.23 -5.33
C SER A 60 -4.99 8.04 -6.19
N ARG A 61 -4.16 7.59 -7.12
CA ARG A 61 -4.53 6.56 -8.11
C ARG A 61 -4.91 5.25 -7.42
N GLU A 62 -6.09 4.72 -7.71
CA GLU A 62 -6.68 3.50 -7.12
C GLU A 62 -6.63 2.30 -8.06
N ASP A 63 -6.51 2.54 -9.37
CA ASP A 63 -6.59 1.56 -10.47
C ASP A 63 -5.21 1.16 -11.03
N GLY A 64 -4.15 1.33 -10.22
CA GLY A 64 -2.80 0.93 -10.61
C GLY A 64 -2.68 -0.56 -10.93
N PRO A 65 -1.68 -0.98 -11.74
CA PRO A 65 -1.52 -2.37 -12.19
C PRO A 65 -0.91 -3.27 -11.10
N SER A 66 -1.57 -3.37 -9.94
CA SER A 66 -1.16 -4.23 -8.83
C SER A 66 -2.40 -4.76 -8.08
N ASP A 67 -2.21 -5.64 -7.10
CA ASP A 67 -3.26 -6.44 -6.47
C ASP A 67 -4.27 -5.64 -5.61
N HIS A 68 -4.02 -4.36 -5.33
CA HIS A 68 -4.98 -3.47 -4.67
C HIS A 68 -6.18 -3.12 -5.56
N ALA A 69 -5.98 -3.00 -6.88
CA ALA A 69 -7.00 -2.53 -7.81
C ALA A 69 -8.25 -3.43 -7.87
N PRO A 70 -8.15 -4.78 -7.91
CA PRO A 70 -9.32 -5.65 -7.84
C PRO A 70 -10.18 -5.47 -6.59
N PHE A 71 -9.57 -5.17 -5.44
CA PHE A 71 -10.30 -4.92 -4.19
C PHE A 71 -11.03 -3.58 -4.24
N TYR A 72 -10.38 -2.53 -4.73
CA TYR A 72 -11.04 -1.24 -4.95
C TYR A 72 -12.25 -1.36 -5.89
N ALA A 73 -12.11 -2.12 -6.99
CA ALA A 73 -13.18 -2.33 -7.96
C ALA A 73 -14.46 -2.93 -7.35
N VAL A 74 -14.34 -3.76 -6.30
CA VAL A 74 -15.49 -4.34 -5.57
C VAL A 74 -15.90 -3.54 -4.33
N GLY A 75 -15.34 -2.35 -4.14
CA GLY A 75 -15.76 -1.43 -3.08
C GLY A 75 -15.02 -1.61 -1.75
N ILE A 76 -13.84 -2.17 -1.75
CA ILE A 76 -12.97 -2.29 -0.58
C ILE A 76 -11.85 -1.24 -0.70
N PRO A 77 -11.69 -0.32 0.28
CA PRO A 77 -10.59 0.63 0.28
C PRO A 77 -9.24 -0.09 0.26
N ALA A 78 -8.32 0.36 -0.58
CA ALA A 78 -7.06 -0.33 -0.74
C ALA A 78 -5.89 0.64 -0.95
N LEU A 79 -4.75 0.33 -0.34
CA LEU A 79 -3.48 1.03 -0.52
C LEU A 79 -2.44 0.11 -1.12
N HIS A 80 -1.57 0.68 -1.92
CA HIS A 80 -0.43 0.01 -2.53
C HIS A 80 0.87 0.71 -2.12
N PHE A 81 1.78 -0.04 -1.51
CA PHE A 81 3.09 0.40 -1.06
C PHE A 81 4.18 -0.20 -1.94
N TRP A 82 5.05 0.63 -2.51
CA TRP A 82 6.14 0.18 -3.35
C TRP A 82 7.31 1.18 -3.40
N THR A 83 8.49 0.70 -3.74
CA THR A 83 9.73 1.50 -3.76
C THR A 83 10.20 1.88 -5.17
N GLY A 84 9.39 1.60 -6.18
CA GLY A 84 9.74 1.86 -7.57
C GLY A 84 10.38 0.67 -8.28
N LYS A 85 10.58 0.82 -9.58
CA LYS A 85 11.29 -0.18 -10.40
C LYS A 85 12.79 -0.03 -10.23
N HIS A 86 13.49 -1.16 -10.25
CA HIS A 86 14.94 -1.27 -10.24
C HIS A 86 15.44 -2.01 -11.49
N ASP A 87 16.74 -1.97 -11.76
CA ASP A 87 17.33 -2.52 -12.98
C ASP A 87 17.17 -4.04 -13.13
N ASP A 88 16.99 -4.76 -12.03
CA ASP A 88 16.77 -6.22 -12.02
C ASP A 88 15.29 -6.62 -12.17
N TYR A 89 14.36 -5.67 -12.29
CA TYR A 89 12.91 -5.94 -12.37
C TYR A 89 12.58 -7.01 -13.41
N HIS A 90 11.95 -8.10 -12.97
CA HIS A 90 11.61 -9.30 -13.77
C HIS A 90 12.82 -9.96 -14.47
N LYS A 91 14.01 -9.88 -13.89
CA LYS A 91 15.21 -10.54 -14.40
C LYS A 91 15.70 -11.64 -13.46
N PRO A 92 16.43 -12.66 -13.99
CA PRO A 92 17.06 -13.68 -13.15
C PRO A 92 18.09 -13.14 -12.16
N SER A 93 18.52 -11.90 -12.36
CA SER A 93 19.48 -11.19 -11.48
C SER A 93 18.83 -10.53 -10.27
N ASP A 94 17.50 -10.64 -10.08
CA ASP A 94 16.80 -10.12 -8.90
C ASP A 94 16.87 -11.13 -7.75
N ASP A 95 18.03 -11.17 -7.12
CA ASP A 95 18.42 -12.12 -6.08
C ASP A 95 18.30 -11.54 -4.67
N VAL A 96 18.21 -12.43 -3.68
CA VAL A 96 18.04 -12.08 -2.25
C VAL A 96 19.16 -11.21 -1.70
N GLU A 97 20.39 -11.33 -2.21
CA GLU A 97 21.54 -10.54 -1.80
C GLU A 97 21.39 -9.05 -2.09
N LYS A 98 20.46 -8.68 -2.96
CA LYS A 98 20.18 -7.29 -3.34
C LYS A 98 19.08 -6.65 -2.50
N ILE A 99 18.45 -7.40 -1.61
CA ILE A 99 17.41 -6.87 -0.72
C ILE A 99 18.05 -5.99 0.35
N ASN A 100 17.52 -4.80 0.51
CA ASN A 100 17.85 -3.90 1.61
C ASN A 100 16.95 -4.21 2.82
N PHE A 101 17.31 -5.25 3.59
CA PHE A 101 16.55 -5.71 4.75
C PHE A 101 16.35 -4.62 5.83
N GLU A 102 17.31 -3.72 5.98
CA GLU A 102 17.18 -2.62 6.94
C GLU A 102 16.07 -1.64 6.51
N ALA A 103 16.04 -1.25 5.24
CA ALA A 103 15.00 -0.36 4.71
C ALA A 103 13.64 -1.06 4.70
N GLU A 104 13.59 -2.33 4.30
CA GLU A 104 12.36 -3.13 4.30
C GLU A 104 11.77 -3.26 5.70
N SER A 105 12.59 -3.52 6.72
CA SER A 105 12.16 -3.56 8.12
C SER A 105 11.53 -2.24 8.58
N LYS A 106 12.11 -1.10 8.17
CA LYS A 106 11.54 0.23 8.48
C LYS A 106 10.20 0.45 7.79
N ILE A 107 10.05 0.00 6.53
CA ILE A 107 8.78 0.07 5.79
C ILE A 107 7.72 -0.78 6.48
N ILE A 108 8.05 -2.01 6.87
CA ILE A 108 7.14 -2.93 7.57
C ILE A 108 6.69 -2.31 8.90
N SER A 109 7.61 -1.76 9.70
CA SER A 109 7.27 -1.09 10.96
C SER A 109 6.37 0.12 10.75
N PHE A 110 6.58 0.89 9.68
CA PHE A 110 5.70 2.01 9.32
C PHE A 110 4.29 1.52 8.97
N ILE A 111 4.19 0.46 8.17
CA ILE A 111 2.90 -0.14 7.79
C ILE A 111 2.18 -0.72 9.02
N GLU A 112 2.90 -1.40 9.91
CA GLU A 112 2.35 -1.92 11.18
C GLU A 112 1.73 -0.79 12.01
N MET A 113 2.47 0.28 12.25
CA MET A 113 1.96 1.45 12.99
C MET A 113 0.74 2.07 12.30
N PHE A 114 0.75 2.15 10.97
CA PHE A 114 -0.40 2.62 10.21
C PHE A 114 -1.62 1.72 10.43
N VAL A 115 -1.47 0.40 10.29
CA VAL A 115 -2.57 -0.56 10.52
C VAL A 115 -3.13 -0.44 11.92
N MET A 116 -2.27 -0.39 12.95
CA MET A 116 -2.71 -0.21 14.34
C MET A 116 -3.49 1.10 14.54
N SER A 117 -3.02 2.19 13.94
CA SER A 117 -3.72 3.48 14.01
C SER A 117 -5.09 3.46 13.31
N MET A 118 -5.26 2.61 12.31
CA MET A 118 -6.52 2.45 11.59
C MET A 118 -7.50 1.53 12.32
N ASP A 119 -7.00 0.54 13.07
CA ASP A 119 -7.85 -0.35 13.88
C ASP A 119 -8.64 0.46 14.94
N GLU A 120 -8.00 1.45 15.54
CA GLU A 120 -8.65 2.37 16.49
C GLU A 120 -9.76 3.23 15.87
N LYS A 121 -9.75 3.43 14.54
CA LYS A 121 -10.73 4.27 13.82
C LYS A 121 -12.00 3.51 13.40
N GLY A 122 -12.01 2.18 13.51
CA GLY A 122 -13.13 1.34 13.10
C GLY A 122 -13.26 1.17 11.58
N LYS A 123 -14.49 1.09 11.06
CA LYS A 123 -14.75 0.80 9.64
C LYS A 123 -14.31 1.95 8.73
N VAL A 124 -13.43 1.66 7.78
CA VAL A 124 -12.97 2.61 6.76
C VAL A 124 -14.01 2.75 5.65
N GLY A 125 -14.45 3.97 5.40
CA GLY A 125 -15.39 4.28 4.31
C GLY A 125 -14.69 4.29 2.95
N ILE A 126 -15.29 3.62 1.96
CA ILE A 126 -14.86 3.71 0.57
C ILE A 126 -15.23 5.07 -0.03
N HIS A 127 -14.30 5.68 -0.72
CA HIS A 127 -14.54 6.83 -1.58
C HIS A 127 -14.41 6.37 -3.04
N LYS A 128 -15.51 6.46 -3.80
CA LYS A 128 -15.49 6.20 -5.26
C LYS A 128 -15.43 7.53 -5.98
N ARG A 129 -14.43 7.72 -6.83
CA ARG A 129 -14.44 8.86 -7.75
C ARG A 129 -15.64 8.74 -8.68
N GLU A 130 -16.44 9.80 -8.74
CA GLU A 130 -17.42 9.94 -9.81
C GLU A 130 -16.66 10.08 -11.14
N ASN A 131 -16.84 9.11 -12.03
CA ASN A 131 -16.34 9.23 -13.40
C ASN A 131 -17.07 10.42 -14.03
N LYS A 132 -16.34 11.51 -14.24
CA LYS A 132 -16.78 12.63 -15.09
C LYS A 132 -16.52 12.29 -16.54
#